data_d4b0dffb2956592e62d73a459f442f63
#
_entry.id   d4b0dffb2956592e62d73a459f442f63
#
_cell.length_a   1.000
_cell.length_b   1.000
_cell.length_c   1.000
_cell.angle_alpha   90.00
_cell.angle_beta   90.00
_cell.angle_gamma   90.00
#
_symmetry.space_group_name_H-M   'P 1'
#
loop_
_entity.id
_entity.type
_entity.pdbx_description
1 polymer ?
#
loop_
_entity_poly.entity_id
_entity_poly.type
_entity_poly.pdbx_seq_one_letter_code
_entity_poly.pdbx_strand_id
1 'polypeptide(L)'
;MASKLAKLIEKYGSDKNISGYSDLYSQVFETNGLSKISSFLEIGIGTLQPEIESTFIGNARLFPDYKPGNSLRAYREFFPDAKIYGIDVAEDCRLEEDRLKTFIFDSTDSAKCREHLGSMSFDAIIDDGLHTAHGQLKTLKNLFNRVAFDGFYIVEDLGGGGDSMNMFVELREEVEKIIGEHEYYFRANVLIIKKSFSGKGEIFSPEQFFAPIKKNDLTLVTGLWNIAKPGRSFDHYLACFEKLLEIDENMFIFAPKEIESFIWERRQRYNTKVHLFELSDLKNFYGTFWDNTQKIRTSEAWLNQAGWLKDSPQGSLEWYNPIVMSKMGMLHDACIHNTFNTNNLVWVDAGLTNTINYNLMIETDFFTKLINYLDPFLFVQYPYPYYSQGVGEVHGFNWEELNRMGGGVIEWISRGGLFGGSKDAIKEANSYYWHALNDSLSAGYMGTEESVFSILAHKYP
;
A
#
# COMPACT_ATOMS: atom_id res chain seq x y z
N MET A 1 -2.05 -16.10 11.03
CA MET A 1 -1.66 -17.45 10.52
C MET A 1 -2.01 -17.51 9.05
N ALA A 2 -1.11 -18.03 8.20
CA ALA A 2 -1.40 -18.21 6.77
C ALA A 2 -2.66 -19.07 6.56
N SER A 3 -3.49 -18.70 5.59
CA SER A 3 -4.70 -19.44 5.24
C SER A 3 -4.40 -20.87 4.76
N LYS A 4 -5.43 -21.70 4.65
CA LYS A 4 -5.28 -23.06 4.11
C LYS A 4 -4.76 -23.01 2.67
N LEU A 5 -5.29 -22.11 1.85
CA LEU A 5 -4.84 -21.95 0.46
C LEU A 5 -3.41 -21.44 0.39
N ALA A 6 -3.03 -20.46 1.22
CA ALA A 6 -1.66 -19.95 1.25
C ALA A 6 -0.62 -21.04 1.52
N LYS A 7 -0.90 -21.98 2.44
CA LYS A 7 -0.03 -23.11 2.71
C LYS A 7 0.06 -24.08 1.52
N LEU A 8 -1.02 -24.26 0.78
CA LEU A 8 -1.04 -25.09 -0.42
C LEU A 8 -0.27 -24.43 -1.57
N ILE A 9 -0.44 -23.15 -1.77
CA ILE A 9 0.31 -22.36 -2.77
C ILE A 9 1.83 -22.45 -2.49
N GLU A 10 2.23 -22.31 -1.23
CA GLU A 10 3.62 -22.49 -0.81
C GLU A 10 4.11 -23.92 -1.08
N LYS A 11 3.32 -24.94 -0.69
CA LYS A 11 3.64 -26.36 -0.91
C LYS A 11 3.89 -26.69 -2.37
N TYR A 12 3.13 -26.11 -3.28
CA TYR A 12 3.24 -26.34 -4.72
C TYR A 12 4.18 -25.37 -5.43
N GLY A 13 4.65 -24.31 -4.76
CA GLY A 13 5.59 -23.34 -5.31
C GLY A 13 4.99 -22.46 -6.39
N SER A 14 3.79 -21.87 -6.16
CA SER A 14 3.20 -20.84 -6.99
C SER A 14 3.40 -19.45 -6.37
N ASP A 15 3.36 -18.41 -7.19
CA ASP A 15 3.60 -17.01 -6.83
C ASP A 15 2.40 -16.30 -6.18
N LYS A 16 1.22 -16.90 -6.14
CA LYS A 16 -0.02 -16.33 -5.60
C LYS A 16 0.11 -15.81 -4.15
N ASN A 17 1.07 -16.32 -3.37
CA ASN A 17 1.36 -15.83 -2.02
C ASN A 17 2.11 -14.50 -2.03
N ILE A 18 2.94 -14.25 -3.04
CA ILE A 18 3.72 -13.01 -3.16
C ILE A 18 2.77 -11.82 -3.31
N SER A 19 1.70 -11.99 -4.07
CA SER A 19 0.68 -10.96 -4.28
C SER A 19 -0.41 -10.94 -3.21
N GLY A 20 -0.40 -11.89 -2.23
CA GLY A 20 -1.40 -12.02 -1.18
C GLY A 20 -2.76 -12.53 -1.67
N TYR A 21 -2.85 -13.00 -2.91
CA TYR A 21 -4.10 -13.47 -3.51
C TYR A 21 -4.63 -14.73 -2.84
N SER A 22 -3.75 -15.63 -2.39
CA SER A 22 -4.15 -16.87 -1.73
C SER A 22 -4.97 -16.64 -0.45
N ASP A 23 -4.63 -15.64 0.35
CA ASP A 23 -5.41 -15.30 1.55
C ASP A 23 -6.76 -14.67 1.17
N LEU A 24 -6.78 -13.81 0.14
CA LEU A 24 -7.99 -13.23 -0.41
C LEU A 24 -8.94 -14.33 -0.93
N TYR A 25 -8.43 -15.27 -1.71
CA TYR A 25 -9.24 -16.36 -2.28
C TYR A 25 -9.71 -17.34 -1.23
N SER A 26 -8.86 -17.68 -0.24
CA SER A 26 -9.29 -18.48 0.90
C SER A 26 -10.51 -17.85 1.56
N GLN A 27 -10.47 -16.55 1.80
CA GLN A 27 -11.59 -15.83 2.40
C GLN A 27 -12.84 -15.84 1.52
N VAL A 28 -12.71 -15.52 0.22
CA VAL A 28 -13.85 -15.51 -0.73
C VAL A 28 -14.53 -16.89 -0.79
N PHE A 29 -13.73 -17.95 -0.92
CA PHE A 29 -14.27 -19.29 -1.10
C PHE A 29 -14.74 -19.95 0.20
N GLU A 30 -14.05 -19.73 1.32
CA GLU A 30 -14.47 -20.26 2.63
C GLU A 30 -15.76 -19.62 3.12
N THR A 31 -15.93 -18.30 2.93
CA THR A 31 -17.16 -17.58 3.31
C THR A 31 -18.37 -18.08 2.50
N ASN A 32 -18.16 -18.47 1.24
CA ASN A 32 -19.23 -18.98 0.38
C ASN A 32 -19.41 -20.51 0.40
N GLY A 33 -18.63 -21.20 1.24
CA GLY A 33 -18.64 -22.65 1.40
C GLY A 33 -17.86 -23.37 0.31
N LEU A 34 -16.69 -23.91 0.64
CA LEU A 34 -15.82 -24.68 -0.28
C LEU A 34 -16.55 -25.85 -0.97
N SER A 35 -17.53 -26.44 -0.29
CA SER A 35 -18.33 -27.54 -0.82
C SER A 35 -19.25 -27.16 -1.99
N LYS A 36 -19.42 -25.85 -2.24
CA LYS A 36 -20.23 -25.37 -3.37
C LYS A 36 -19.40 -25.26 -4.66
N ILE A 37 -18.07 -25.29 -4.59
CA ILE A 37 -17.22 -25.25 -5.77
C ILE A 37 -17.02 -26.67 -6.29
N SER A 38 -17.67 -26.97 -7.41
CA SER A 38 -17.60 -28.26 -8.12
C SER A 38 -16.84 -28.15 -9.45
N SER A 39 -16.69 -26.94 -9.97
CA SER A 39 -16.00 -26.65 -11.23
C SER A 39 -15.24 -25.31 -11.13
N PHE A 40 -13.94 -25.36 -11.33
CA PHE A 40 -13.03 -24.21 -11.20
C PHE A 40 -12.19 -24.04 -12.46
N LEU A 41 -11.99 -22.79 -12.89
CA LEU A 41 -11.15 -22.46 -14.04
C LEU A 41 -10.15 -21.37 -13.68
N GLU A 42 -8.88 -21.54 -14.08
CA GLU A 42 -7.85 -20.50 -14.08
C GLU A 42 -7.38 -20.23 -15.50
N ILE A 43 -7.23 -18.95 -15.87
CA ILE A 43 -6.65 -18.49 -17.13
C ILE A 43 -5.26 -17.95 -16.81
N GLY A 44 -4.23 -18.35 -17.58
CA GLY A 44 -2.84 -18.03 -17.29
C GLY A 44 -2.33 -18.89 -16.13
N ILE A 45 -1.73 -20.02 -16.45
CA ILE A 45 -1.27 -21.01 -15.44
C ILE A 45 0.26 -21.08 -15.31
N GLY A 46 0.95 -20.16 -16.01
CA GLY A 46 2.38 -19.93 -15.93
C GLY A 46 3.22 -20.93 -16.72
N THR A 47 3.85 -20.48 -17.80
CA THR A 47 4.74 -21.24 -18.68
C THR A 47 6.22 -21.06 -18.31
N LEU A 48 7.05 -22.04 -18.72
CA LEU A 48 8.50 -21.95 -18.73
C LEU A 48 9.08 -21.80 -20.16
N GLN A 49 8.23 -21.62 -21.18
CA GLN A 49 8.67 -21.36 -22.55
C GLN A 49 9.25 -19.94 -22.66
N PRO A 50 10.54 -19.78 -23.04
CA PRO A 50 11.22 -18.49 -22.96
C PRO A 50 10.73 -17.43 -23.97
N GLU A 51 9.98 -17.86 -24.99
CA GLU A 51 9.36 -16.97 -26.00
C GLU A 51 8.01 -16.39 -25.57
N ILE A 52 7.46 -16.86 -24.44
CA ILE A 52 6.18 -16.39 -23.90
C ILE A 52 6.46 -15.69 -22.56
N GLU A 53 5.96 -14.47 -22.41
CA GLU A 53 6.12 -13.71 -21.19
C GLU A 53 5.46 -14.44 -19.99
N SER A 54 6.23 -14.67 -18.92
CA SER A 54 5.77 -15.32 -17.72
C SER A 54 6.58 -14.86 -16.51
N THR A 55 5.91 -14.65 -15.39
CA THR A 55 6.54 -14.29 -14.10
C THR A 55 7.65 -15.27 -13.69
N PHE A 56 7.49 -16.55 -14.01
CA PHE A 56 8.41 -17.60 -13.60
C PHE A 56 9.74 -17.63 -14.38
N ILE A 57 9.76 -17.15 -15.62
CA ILE A 57 10.97 -17.09 -16.45
C ILE A 57 11.97 -16.07 -15.87
N GLY A 58 11.48 -14.90 -15.45
CA GLY A 58 12.32 -13.86 -14.83
C GLY A 58 12.75 -14.17 -13.39
N ASN A 59 12.01 -15.02 -12.68
CA ASN A 59 12.13 -15.27 -11.25
C ASN A 59 12.46 -16.74 -10.90
N ALA A 60 13.09 -17.47 -11.79
CA ALA A 60 13.42 -18.90 -11.57
C ALA A 60 14.21 -19.16 -10.28
N ARG A 61 14.93 -18.17 -9.73
CA ARG A 61 15.64 -18.31 -8.43
C ARG A 61 14.69 -18.30 -7.23
N LEU A 62 13.52 -17.66 -7.35
CA LEU A 62 12.52 -17.62 -6.28
C LEU A 62 11.66 -18.88 -6.29
N PHE A 63 11.55 -19.54 -7.44
CA PHE A 63 10.71 -20.72 -7.65
C PHE A 63 11.50 -21.87 -8.31
N PRO A 64 12.55 -22.43 -7.64
CA PRO A 64 13.46 -23.39 -8.25
C PRO A 64 12.77 -24.70 -8.68
N ASP A 65 11.65 -25.05 -8.05
CA ASP A 65 10.88 -26.28 -8.30
C ASP A 65 9.56 -26.02 -9.04
N TYR A 66 9.39 -24.83 -9.60
CA TYR A 66 8.16 -24.49 -10.31
C TYR A 66 7.93 -25.38 -11.52
N LYS A 67 6.69 -25.78 -11.69
CA LYS A 67 6.18 -26.50 -12.87
C LYS A 67 4.88 -25.86 -13.32
N PRO A 68 4.62 -25.74 -14.65
CA PRO A 68 3.34 -25.23 -15.14
C PRO A 68 2.16 -25.92 -14.46
N GLY A 69 1.17 -25.10 -14.04
CA GLY A 69 -0.01 -25.58 -13.34
C GLY A 69 0.16 -25.90 -11.85
N ASN A 70 1.21 -25.38 -11.20
CA ASN A 70 1.36 -25.53 -9.75
C ASN A 70 0.21 -24.89 -8.96
N SER A 71 -0.32 -23.75 -9.42
CA SER A 71 -1.53 -23.11 -8.88
C SER A 71 -2.75 -24.04 -8.97
N LEU A 72 -2.96 -24.66 -10.13
CA LEU A 72 -4.06 -25.61 -10.35
C LEU A 72 -4.00 -26.82 -9.42
N ARG A 73 -2.79 -27.34 -9.13
CA ARG A 73 -2.61 -28.44 -8.18
C ARG A 73 -2.94 -28.02 -6.75
N ALA A 74 -2.60 -26.78 -6.37
CA ALA A 74 -2.98 -26.21 -5.09
C ALA A 74 -4.51 -26.05 -4.98
N TYR A 75 -5.17 -25.53 -6.01
CA TYR A 75 -6.64 -25.44 -6.04
C TYR A 75 -7.32 -26.81 -6.02
N ARG A 76 -6.77 -27.80 -6.69
CA ARG A 76 -7.29 -29.19 -6.65
C ARG A 76 -7.29 -29.78 -5.24
N GLU A 77 -6.26 -29.49 -4.45
CA GLU A 77 -6.19 -29.94 -3.05
C GLU A 77 -7.06 -29.05 -2.13
N PHE A 78 -7.21 -27.78 -2.48
CA PHE A 78 -8.06 -26.83 -1.73
C PHE A 78 -9.55 -27.14 -1.90
N PHE A 79 -9.99 -27.50 -3.13
CA PHE A 79 -11.34 -27.90 -3.49
C PHE A 79 -11.41 -29.41 -3.72
N PRO A 80 -11.66 -30.22 -2.68
CA PRO A 80 -11.49 -31.68 -2.76
C PRO A 80 -12.44 -32.37 -3.74
N ASP A 81 -13.60 -31.77 -3.99
CA ASP A 81 -14.65 -32.33 -4.85
C ASP A 81 -14.74 -31.67 -6.23
N ALA A 82 -13.98 -30.61 -6.49
CA ALA A 82 -14.04 -29.85 -7.72
C ALA A 82 -13.23 -30.49 -8.87
N LYS A 83 -13.73 -30.30 -10.09
CA LYS A 83 -12.95 -30.44 -11.31
C LYS A 83 -12.23 -29.12 -11.57
N ILE A 84 -10.94 -29.19 -11.75
CA ILE A 84 -10.06 -28.05 -11.95
C ILE A 84 -9.66 -27.97 -13.41
N TYR A 85 -9.81 -26.80 -13.99
CA TYR A 85 -9.49 -26.53 -15.37
C TYR A 85 -8.50 -25.36 -15.48
N GLY A 86 -7.69 -25.38 -16.53
CA GLY A 86 -6.79 -24.28 -16.85
C GLY A 86 -6.84 -23.96 -18.34
N ILE A 87 -6.60 -22.69 -18.68
CA ILE A 87 -6.40 -22.21 -20.04
C ILE A 87 -5.04 -21.50 -20.10
N ASP A 88 -4.21 -21.85 -21.07
CA ASP A 88 -2.97 -21.15 -21.38
C ASP A 88 -2.69 -21.21 -22.89
N VAL A 89 -1.80 -20.35 -23.37
CA VAL A 89 -1.37 -20.35 -24.77
C VAL A 89 -0.16 -21.26 -25.01
N ALA A 90 0.54 -21.63 -23.94
CA ALA A 90 1.80 -22.37 -23.99
C ALA A 90 1.60 -23.88 -23.96
N GLU A 91 2.28 -24.61 -24.84
CA GLU A 91 2.16 -26.08 -24.93
C GLU A 91 2.69 -26.83 -23.71
N ASP A 92 3.66 -26.30 -22.97
CA ASP A 92 4.17 -26.89 -21.73
C ASP A 92 3.15 -26.79 -20.58
N CYS A 93 2.10 -26.01 -20.74
CA CYS A 93 0.95 -25.92 -19.83
C CYS A 93 -0.11 -26.99 -20.09
N ARG A 94 0.10 -27.93 -21.00
CA ARG A 94 -0.82 -29.03 -21.31
C ARG A 94 -0.76 -30.09 -20.21
N LEU A 95 -1.80 -30.17 -19.39
CA LEU A 95 -1.91 -31.10 -18.28
C LEU A 95 -3.21 -31.91 -18.33
N GLU A 96 -3.11 -33.18 -17.98
CA GLU A 96 -4.24 -34.07 -17.77
C GLU A 96 -3.93 -35.00 -16.59
N GLU A 97 -4.47 -34.66 -15.42
CA GLU A 97 -4.28 -35.38 -14.17
C GLU A 97 -5.66 -35.67 -13.55
N ASP A 98 -5.69 -36.43 -12.45
CA ASP A 98 -6.95 -36.67 -11.73
C ASP A 98 -7.61 -35.34 -11.33
N ARG A 99 -8.87 -35.15 -11.76
CA ARG A 99 -9.69 -33.93 -11.58
C ARG A 99 -9.06 -32.62 -12.12
N LEU A 100 -7.97 -32.68 -12.89
CA LEU A 100 -7.29 -31.50 -13.44
C LEU A 100 -7.05 -31.68 -14.94
N LYS A 101 -7.55 -30.70 -15.74
CA LYS A 101 -7.35 -30.69 -17.18
C LYS A 101 -7.12 -29.25 -17.68
N THR A 102 -6.17 -29.10 -18.58
CA THR A 102 -5.91 -27.81 -19.24
C THR A 102 -6.25 -27.82 -20.71
N PHE A 103 -6.50 -26.64 -21.25
CA PHE A 103 -6.75 -26.35 -22.64
C PHE A 103 -5.71 -25.34 -23.13
N ILE A 104 -5.17 -25.58 -24.34
CA ILE A 104 -4.15 -24.71 -24.92
C ILE A 104 -4.80 -23.90 -26.04
N PHE A 105 -5.13 -22.64 -25.72
CA PHE A 105 -5.66 -21.66 -26.65
C PHE A 105 -5.68 -20.26 -26.03
N ASP A 106 -5.80 -19.22 -26.86
CA ASP A 106 -5.93 -17.83 -26.41
C ASP A 106 -7.36 -17.54 -25.92
N SER A 107 -7.51 -17.20 -24.64
CA SER A 107 -8.79 -16.88 -24.00
C SER A 107 -9.45 -15.62 -24.56
N THR A 108 -8.71 -14.75 -25.24
CA THR A 108 -9.24 -13.58 -25.92
C THR A 108 -9.93 -13.92 -27.26
N ASP A 109 -9.72 -15.15 -27.79
CA ASP A 109 -10.38 -15.65 -28.98
C ASP A 109 -11.74 -16.31 -28.65
N SER A 110 -12.82 -15.62 -29.00
CA SER A 110 -14.18 -16.11 -28.73
C SER A 110 -14.55 -17.39 -29.46
N ALA A 111 -13.94 -17.65 -30.63
CA ALA A 111 -14.20 -18.89 -31.40
C ALA A 111 -13.54 -20.08 -30.70
N LYS A 112 -12.30 -19.92 -30.23
CA LYS A 112 -11.58 -20.93 -29.46
C LYS A 112 -12.25 -21.22 -28.12
N CYS A 113 -12.73 -20.19 -27.41
CA CYS A 113 -13.51 -20.38 -26.18
C CYS A 113 -14.78 -21.22 -26.44
N ARG A 114 -15.49 -21.03 -27.55
CA ARG A 114 -16.65 -21.86 -27.90
C ARG A 114 -16.25 -23.28 -28.30
N GLU A 115 -15.20 -23.44 -29.10
CA GLU A 115 -14.72 -24.72 -29.57
C GLU A 115 -14.28 -25.64 -28.42
N HIS A 116 -13.46 -25.14 -27.51
CA HIS A 116 -12.83 -25.94 -26.47
C HIS A 116 -13.68 -26.13 -25.23
N LEU A 117 -14.46 -25.12 -24.83
CA LEU A 117 -15.24 -25.15 -23.60
C LEU A 117 -16.72 -25.57 -23.82
N GLY A 118 -17.21 -25.58 -25.07
CA GLY A 118 -18.58 -26.03 -25.38
C GLY A 118 -19.64 -25.40 -24.45
N SER A 119 -20.37 -26.22 -23.71
CA SER A 119 -21.38 -25.82 -22.73
C SER A 119 -20.87 -25.80 -21.28
N MET A 120 -19.58 -25.88 -21.04
CA MET A 120 -19.01 -25.91 -19.68
C MET A 120 -19.36 -24.63 -18.93
N SER A 121 -19.66 -24.78 -17.64
CA SER A 121 -19.92 -23.72 -16.67
C SER A 121 -19.05 -23.94 -15.44
N PHE A 122 -18.66 -22.84 -14.78
CA PHE A 122 -17.72 -22.85 -13.69
C PHE A 122 -18.29 -22.11 -12.47
N ASP A 123 -18.12 -22.64 -11.30
CA ASP A 123 -18.50 -21.97 -10.04
C ASP A 123 -17.52 -20.83 -9.70
N ALA A 124 -16.27 -20.95 -10.14
CA ALA A 124 -15.29 -19.87 -10.05
C ALA A 124 -14.37 -19.84 -11.29
N ILE A 125 -14.11 -18.64 -11.77
CA ILE A 125 -13.11 -18.36 -12.82
C ILE A 125 -12.12 -17.35 -12.25
N ILE A 126 -10.82 -17.63 -12.36
CA ILE A 126 -9.73 -16.68 -12.08
C ILE A 126 -9.05 -16.34 -13.41
N ASP A 127 -9.00 -15.07 -13.74
CA ASP A 127 -8.29 -14.52 -14.90
C ASP A 127 -6.97 -13.91 -14.45
N ASP A 128 -5.90 -14.67 -14.60
CA ASP A 128 -4.49 -14.34 -14.38
C ASP A 128 -3.72 -14.46 -15.71
N GLY A 129 -4.40 -14.15 -16.82
CA GLY A 129 -3.87 -14.31 -18.16
C GLY A 129 -3.11 -13.08 -18.65
N LEU A 130 -3.63 -12.45 -19.70
CA LEU A 130 -2.99 -11.28 -20.31
C LEU A 130 -3.25 -10.03 -19.46
N HIS A 131 -2.25 -9.52 -18.77
CA HIS A 131 -2.34 -8.37 -17.83
C HIS A 131 -2.46 -7.01 -18.56
N THR A 132 -3.21 -6.97 -19.66
CA THR A 132 -3.57 -5.72 -20.33
C THR A 132 -5.08 -5.50 -20.24
N ALA A 133 -5.50 -4.26 -20.06
CA ALA A 133 -6.91 -3.90 -19.90
C ALA A 133 -7.79 -4.48 -21.04
N HIS A 134 -7.34 -4.37 -22.27
CA HIS A 134 -8.05 -4.91 -23.42
C HIS A 134 -8.07 -6.46 -23.48
N GLY A 135 -6.99 -7.11 -23.05
CA GLY A 135 -6.91 -8.57 -22.93
C GLY A 135 -7.89 -9.09 -21.89
N GLN A 136 -7.83 -8.55 -20.69
CA GLN A 136 -8.74 -8.88 -19.58
C GLN A 136 -10.20 -8.62 -19.94
N LEU A 137 -10.52 -7.47 -20.59
CA LEU A 137 -11.88 -7.18 -21.05
C LEU A 137 -12.38 -8.20 -22.08
N LYS A 138 -11.55 -8.62 -23.04
CA LYS A 138 -11.92 -9.64 -24.04
C LYS A 138 -12.15 -11.00 -23.39
N THR A 139 -11.28 -11.41 -22.46
CA THR A 139 -11.42 -12.67 -21.73
C THR A 139 -12.70 -12.65 -20.87
N LEU A 140 -12.95 -11.57 -20.14
CA LEU A 140 -14.20 -11.36 -19.39
C LEU A 140 -15.43 -11.50 -20.30
N LYS A 141 -15.45 -10.82 -21.45
CA LYS A 141 -16.54 -10.88 -22.42
C LYS A 141 -16.80 -12.30 -22.94
N ASN A 142 -15.74 -13.07 -23.14
CA ASN A 142 -15.83 -14.43 -23.67
C ASN A 142 -16.29 -15.45 -22.62
N LEU A 143 -15.95 -15.23 -21.34
CA LEU A 143 -16.08 -16.26 -20.29
C LEU A 143 -17.08 -15.92 -19.19
N PHE A 144 -17.49 -14.67 -19.01
CA PHE A 144 -18.40 -14.30 -17.91
C PHE A 144 -19.75 -15.05 -17.98
N ASN A 145 -20.27 -15.29 -19.15
CA ASN A 145 -21.50 -16.08 -19.33
C ASN A 145 -21.37 -17.53 -18.86
N ARG A 146 -20.14 -18.03 -18.71
CA ARG A 146 -19.83 -19.39 -18.25
C ARG A 146 -19.71 -19.50 -16.73
N VAL A 147 -19.73 -18.37 -16.02
CA VAL A 147 -19.83 -18.39 -14.56
C VAL A 147 -21.22 -18.88 -14.18
N ALA A 148 -21.30 -19.85 -13.28
CA ALA A 148 -22.55 -20.32 -12.71
C ALA A 148 -23.23 -19.21 -11.88
N PHE A 149 -24.53 -19.32 -11.65
CA PHE A 149 -25.20 -18.45 -10.70
C PHE A 149 -24.64 -18.68 -9.29
N ASP A 150 -24.50 -17.61 -8.51
CA ASP A 150 -23.78 -17.54 -7.24
C ASP A 150 -22.27 -17.83 -7.34
N GLY A 151 -21.74 -17.99 -8.54
CA GLY A 151 -20.33 -18.17 -8.81
C GLY A 151 -19.56 -16.85 -8.93
N PHE A 152 -18.24 -16.96 -9.09
CA PHE A 152 -17.31 -15.84 -9.09
C PHE A 152 -16.52 -15.75 -10.39
N TYR A 153 -16.30 -14.52 -10.87
CA TYR A 153 -15.27 -14.18 -11.85
C TYR A 153 -14.28 -13.23 -11.19
N ILE A 154 -13.02 -13.61 -11.16
CA ILE A 154 -11.97 -12.86 -10.47
C ILE A 154 -10.93 -12.48 -11.52
N VAL A 155 -10.53 -11.22 -11.57
CA VAL A 155 -9.46 -10.73 -12.46
C VAL A 155 -8.30 -10.24 -11.62
N GLU A 156 -7.13 -10.85 -11.81
CA GLU A 156 -5.87 -10.48 -11.14
C GLU A 156 -5.14 -9.36 -11.88
N ASP A 157 -4.18 -8.76 -11.21
CA ASP A 157 -3.19 -7.83 -11.76
C ASP A 157 -3.77 -6.68 -12.60
N LEU A 158 -4.85 -6.07 -12.11
CA LEU A 158 -5.48 -4.89 -12.73
C LEU A 158 -4.55 -3.67 -12.82
N GLY A 159 -3.39 -3.72 -12.22
CA GLY A 159 -2.43 -2.64 -12.15
C GLY A 159 -1.00 -3.06 -12.48
N GLY A 160 -0.82 -4.06 -13.30
CA GLY A 160 0.48 -4.65 -13.67
C GLY A 160 1.42 -3.73 -14.42
N GLY A 161 1.97 -2.73 -13.72
CA GLY A 161 3.04 -1.85 -14.19
C GLY A 161 2.56 -0.60 -14.97
N GLY A 162 2.80 0.58 -14.42
CA GLY A 162 2.59 1.86 -15.11
C GLY A 162 1.12 2.27 -15.25
N ASP A 163 0.70 2.68 -16.42
CA ASP A 163 -0.60 3.29 -16.72
C ASP A 163 -1.81 2.31 -16.72
N SER A 164 -1.63 1.05 -16.39
CA SER A 164 -2.68 0.02 -16.55
C SER A 164 -3.91 0.21 -15.64
N MET A 165 -3.77 0.84 -14.46
CA MET A 165 -4.94 1.20 -13.63
C MET A 165 -5.82 2.25 -14.31
N ASN A 166 -5.23 3.21 -15.01
CA ASN A 166 -5.96 4.24 -15.73
C ASN A 166 -6.74 3.63 -16.90
N MET A 167 -6.14 2.69 -17.63
CA MET A 167 -6.80 1.97 -18.73
C MET A 167 -8.01 1.15 -18.25
N PHE A 168 -7.96 0.54 -17.04
CA PHE A 168 -9.11 -0.18 -16.51
C PHE A 168 -10.24 0.76 -16.08
N VAL A 169 -9.92 1.93 -15.52
CA VAL A 169 -10.90 2.97 -15.21
C VAL A 169 -11.58 3.48 -16.49
N GLU A 170 -10.83 3.65 -17.56
CA GLU A 170 -11.37 4.04 -18.88
C GLU A 170 -12.29 2.97 -19.48
N LEU A 171 -12.03 1.68 -19.21
CA LEU A 171 -12.85 0.56 -19.66
C LEU A 171 -13.99 0.19 -18.69
N ARG A 172 -14.14 0.90 -17.58
CA ARG A 172 -15.14 0.60 -16.55
C ARG A 172 -16.56 0.50 -17.11
N GLU A 173 -16.95 1.43 -17.96
CA GLU A 173 -18.27 1.41 -18.58
C GLU A 173 -18.50 0.17 -19.44
N GLU A 174 -17.46 -0.34 -20.10
CA GLU A 174 -17.56 -1.55 -20.91
C GLU A 174 -17.62 -2.80 -20.05
N VAL A 175 -16.88 -2.82 -18.95
CA VAL A 175 -16.97 -3.87 -17.94
C VAL A 175 -18.37 -3.92 -17.33
N GLU A 176 -18.92 -2.78 -16.92
CA GLU A 176 -20.27 -2.68 -16.35
C GLU A 176 -21.35 -3.11 -17.34
N LYS A 177 -21.18 -2.86 -18.64
CA LYS A 177 -22.09 -3.38 -19.69
C LYS A 177 -22.06 -4.90 -19.81
N ILE A 178 -20.91 -5.54 -19.56
CA ILE A 178 -20.78 -7.01 -19.59
C ILE A 178 -21.37 -7.63 -18.31
N ILE A 179 -21.04 -7.05 -17.18
CA ILE A 179 -21.46 -7.54 -15.85
C ILE A 179 -22.96 -7.30 -15.62
N GLY A 180 -23.51 -6.20 -16.16
CA GLY A 180 -24.90 -5.81 -15.94
C GLY A 180 -25.17 -5.45 -14.47
N GLU A 181 -26.26 -5.98 -13.91
CA GLU A 181 -26.66 -5.71 -12.51
C GLU A 181 -26.01 -6.66 -11.49
N HIS A 182 -24.96 -7.41 -11.87
CA HIS A 182 -24.25 -8.31 -10.96
C HIS A 182 -23.35 -7.52 -10.02
N GLU A 183 -23.14 -8.07 -8.83
CA GLU A 183 -22.29 -7.45 -7.80
C GLU A 183 -20.83 -7.55 -8.18
N TYR A 184 -20.08 -6.46 -8.01
CA TYR A 184 -18.64 -6.48 -8.15
C TYR A 184 -17.95 -5.53 -7.18
N TYR A 185 -16.72 -5.82 -6.84
CA TYR A 185 -15.89 -4.98 -5.98
C TYR A 185 -14.40 -5.17 -6.30
N PHE A 186 -13.62 -4.16 -5.93
CA PHE A 186 -12.18 -4.18 -6.07
C PHE A 186 -11.52 -4.44 -4.72
N ARG A 187 -10.54 -5.33 -4.72
CA ARG A 187 -9.65 -5.54 -3.57
C ARG A 187 -8.20 -5.46 -4.04
N ALA A 188 -7.48 -4.42 -3.61
CA ALA A 188 -6.16 -4.10 -4.16
C ALA A 188 -6.23 -3.98 -5.70
N ASN A 189 -5.44 -4.78 -6.42
CA ASN A 189 -5.43 -4.88 -7.88
C ASN A 189 -6.24 -6.06 -8.43
N VAL A 190 -7.22 -6.55 -7.66
CA VAL A 190 -8.11 -7.66 -8.06
C VAL A 190 -9.54 -7.15 -8.17
N LEU A 191 -10.21 -7.46 -9.29
CA LEU A 191 -11.64 -7.31 -9.45
C LEU A 191 -12.32 -8.64 -9.12
N ILE A 192 -13.33 -8.62 -8.26
CA ILE A 192 -14.14 -9.79 -7.94
C ILE A 192 -15.59 -9.49 -8.33
N ILE A 193 -16.16 -10.34 -9.17
CA ILE A 193 -17.53 -10.25 -9.64
C ILE A 193 -18.28 -11.48 -9.14
N LYS A 194 -19.39 -11.27 -8.45
CA LYS A 194 -20.32 -12.35 -8.06
C LYS A 194 -21.53 -12.34 -9.00
N LYS A 195 -21.79 -13.45 -9.65
CA LYS A 195 -22.94 -13.60 -10.52
C LYS A 195 -24.19 -13.96 -9.72
N SER A 196 -24.99 -12.95 -9.35
CA SER A 196 -26.20 -13.11 -8.55
C SER A 196 -27.42 -13.53 -9.37
N PHE A 197 -28.37 -14.26 -8.73
CA PHE A 197 -29.55 -14.84 -9.38
C PHE A 197 -30.66 -13.83 -9.69
N SER A 198 -30.69 -12.71 -8.99
CA SER A 198 -31.65 -11.62 -9.22
C SER A 198 -30.91 -10.30 -9.34
N GLY A 199 -31.16 -9.56 -10.40
CA GLY A 199 -30.62 -8.21 -10.61
C GLY A 199 -31.06 -7.15 -9.58
N LYS A 200 -31.44 -7.60 -8.37
CA LYS A 200 -31.68 -6.86 -7.14
C LYS A 200 -31.12 -7.67 -5.97
N GLY A 201 -29.88 -8.13 -6.07
CA GLY A 201 -29.13 -8.61 -4.92
C GLY A 201 -28.99 -7.49 -3.91
N GLU A 202 -29.12 -7.80 -2.62
CA GLU A 202 -28.66 -6.90 -1.58
C GLU A 202 -27.25 -6.46 -1.97
N ILE A 203 -27.00 -5.16 -1.98
CA ILE A 203 -25.65 -4.61 -2.16
C ILE A 203 -24.87 -5.14 -0.96
N PHE A 204 -24.17 -6.25 -1.16
CA PHE A 204 -23.18 -6.67 -0.17
C PHE A 204 -22.13 -5.57 -0.15
N SER A 205 -22.12 -4.80 0.92
CA SER A 205 -20.99 -3.90 1.13
C SER A 205 -19.73 -4.76 1.18
N PRO A 206 -18.59 -4.27 0.68
CA PRO A 206 -17.31 -4.98 0.82
C PRO A 206 -17.07 -5.48 2.24
N GLU A 207 -17.62 -4.79 3.24
CA GLU A 207 -17.59 -5.12 4.66
C GLU A 207 -18.35 -6.39 5.04
N GLN A 208 -19.37 -6.81 4.29
CA GLN A 208 -20.15 -8.02 4.59
C GLN A 208 -19.51 -9.30 4.00
N PHE A 209 -18.78 -9.19 2.90
CA PHE A 209 -17.99 -10.29 2.34
C PHE A 209 -16.68 -10.51 3.07
N PHE A 210 -16.14 -9.44 3.58
CA PHE A 210 -14.97 -9.42 4.41
C PHE A 210 -15.46 -9.09 5.83
N ALA A 211 -15.86 -10.12 6.59
CA ALA A 211 -15.57 -10.02 8.01
C ALA A 211 -14.08 -9.70 8.06
N PRO A 212 -13.66 -8.52 8.48
CA PRO A 212 -12.28 -8.12 8.33
C PRO A 212 -11.43 -9.22 8.97
N ILE A 213 -10.44 -9.74 8.27
CA ILE A 213 -9.18 -9.95 8.95
C ILE A 213 -9.05 -8.62 9.65
N LYS A 214 -9.19 -8.59 11.00
CA LYS A 214 -9.25 -7.36 11.78
C LYS A 214 -7.98 -6.57 11.56
N LYS A 215 -7.80 -6.05 10.34
CA LYS A 215 -6.88 -4.95 10.10
C LYS A 215 -7.60 -3.76 10.67
N ASN A 216 -6.92 -3.12 11.55
CA ASN A 216 -7.36 -1.91 12.19
C ASN A 216 -7.85 -0.94 11.09
N ASP A 217 -8.84 -0.11 11.38
CA ASP A 217 -9.19 1.02 10.53
C ASP A 217 -8.06 2.05 10.51
N LEU A 218 -6.88 1.60 10.06
CA LEU A 218 -5.62 2.32 10.13
C LEU A 218 -4.78 2.08 8.87
N THR A 219 -4.19 3.16 8.36
CA THR A 219 -3.10 3.11 7.38
C THR A 219 -1.87 3.81 7.96
N LEU A 220 -0.75 3.12 8.00
CA LEU A 220 0.54 3.72 8.32
C LEU A 220 1.08 4.44 7.08
N VAL A 221 1.52 5.66 7.24
CA VAL A 221 2.12 6.47 6.18
C VAL A 221 3.59 6.68 6.51
N THR A 222 4.48 6.43 5.57
CA THR A 222 5.92 6.54 5.80
C THR A 222 6.64 6.94 4.52
N GLY A 223 7.93 7.28 4.63
CA GLY A 223 8.78 7.53 3.47
C GLY A 223 10.27 7.50 3.83
N LEU A 224 11.11 7.16 2.86
CA LEU A 224 12.55 7.08 3.04
C LEU A 224 13.30 7.52 1.78
N TRP A 225 14.27 8.45 1.94
CA TRP A 225 15.15 8.95 0.90
C TRP A 225 16.59 8.95 1.38
N ASN A 226 17.52 8.67 0.49
CA ASN A 226 18.93 8.78 0.75
C ASN A 226 19.40 10.24 0.58
N ILE A 227 19.67 10.91 1.69
CA ILE A 227 20.18 12.30 1.71
C ILE A 227 21.59 12.40 2.25
N ALA A 228 22.33 11.29 2.28
CA ALA A 228 23.72 11.22 2.77
C ALA A 228 23.89 11.84 4.17
N LYS A 229 23.00 11.51 5.11
CA LYS A 229 22.99 12.09 6.46
C LYS A 229 24.26 11.73 7.23
N PRO A 230 25.00 12.70 7.78
CA PRO A 230 26.20 12.45 8.57
C PRO A 230 25.91 11.57 9.80
N GLY A 231 26.85 10.67 10.14
CA GLY A 231 26.80 9.85 11.37
C GLY A 231 25.91 8.60 11.30
N ARG A 232 25.08 8.46 10.25
CA ARG A 232 24.27 7.25 10.03
C ARG A 232 24.17 6.96 8.54
N SER A 233 24.62 5.78 8.13
CA SER A 233 24.57 5.36 6.71
C SER A 233 23.14 5.12 6.24
N PHE A 234 22.93 5.14 4.94
CA PHE A 234 21.64 4.79 4.36
C PHE A 234 21.26 3.33 4.66
N ASP A 235 22.22 2.42 4.68
CA ASP A 235 22.01 1.01 5.08
C ASP A 235 21.48 0.88 6.50
N HIS A 236 21.92 1.75 7.42
CA HIS A 236 21.34 1.79 8.77
C HIS A 236 19.84 2.15 8.73
N TYR A 237 19.46 3.13 7.90
CA TYR A 237 18.05 3.49 7.74
C TYR A 237 17.25 2.41 7.02
N LEU A 238 17.82 1.74 6.03
CA LEU A 238 17.20 0.59 5.38
C LEU A 238 16.94 -0.55 6.38
N ALA A 239 17.90 -0.86 7.26
CA ALA A 239 17.71 -1.88 8.31
C ALA A 239 16.62 -1.51 9.34
N CYS A 240 16.47 -0.23 9.66
CA CYS A 240 15.34 0.23 10.49
C CYS A 240 14.02 0.16 9.74
N PHE A 241 14.02 0.54 8.47
CA PHE A 241 12.86 0.52 7.61
C PHE A 241 12.38 -0.91 7.35
N GLU A 242 13.29 -1.85 7.15
CA GLU A 242 12.98 -3.29 7.03
C GLU A 242 12.10 -3.78 8.18
N LYS A 243 12.45 -3.46 9.42
CA LYS A 243 11.64 -3.80 10.59
C LYS A 243 10.27 -3.12 10.59
N LEU A 244 10.18 -1.88 10.11
CA LEU A 244 8.89 -1.20 9.98
C LEU A 244 8.03 -1.87 8.91
N LEU A 245 8.63 -2.33 7.81
CA LEU A 245 7.93 -3.01 6.73
C LEU A 245 7.38 -4.39 7.14
N GLU A 246 7.88 -5.02 8.21
CA GLU A 246 7.34 -6.28 8.76
C GLU A 246 5.99 -6.10 9.48
N ILE A 247 5.60 -4.88 9.82
CA ILE A 247 4.34 -4.61 10.52
C ILE A 247 3.16 -4.93 9.60
N ASP A 248 2.31 -5.86 10.03
CA ASP A 248 1.13 -6.29 9.25
C ASP A 248 -0.05 -5.31 9.39
N GLU A 249 0.17 -4.06 8.97
CA GLU A 249 -0.86 -3.02 8.82
C GLU A 249 -0.86 -2.50 7.38
N ASN A 250 -1.95 -1.85 6.96
CA ASN A 250 -1.94 -1.15 5.67
C ASN A 250 -0.86 -0.07 5.68
N MET A 251 -0.08 0.02 4.62
CA MET A 251 0.97 1.03 4.48
C MET A 251 0.84 1.82 3.18
N PHE A 252 0.95 3.14 3.31
CA PHE A 252 1.15 4.06 2.19
C PHE A 252 2.59 4.59 2.27
N ILE A 253 3.42 4.28 1.28
CA ILE A 253 4.87 4.50 1.33
C ILE A 253 5.27 5.46 0.23
N PHE A 254 5.83 6.62 0.60
CA PHE A 254 6.52 7.51 -0.33
C PHE A 254 7.96 7.07 -0.48
N ALA A 255 8.41 6.79 -1.70
CA ALA A 255 9.75 6.27 -1.92
C ALA A 255 10.29 6.65 -3.29
N PRO A 256 11.62 6.87 -3.42
CA PRO A 256 12.24 6.98 -4.73
C PRO A 256 12.31 5.62 -5.42
N LYS A 257 12.43 5.62 -6.73
CA LYS A 257 12.49 4.40 -7.55
C LYS A 257 13.59 3.42 -7.10
N GLU A 258 14.70 3.94 -6.59
CA GLU A 258 15.87 3.14 -6.18
C GLU A 258 15.59 2.12 -5.06
N ILE A 259 14.59 2.37 -4.19
CA ILE A 259 14.23 1.45 -3.09
C ILE A 259 12.89 0.74 -3.30
N GLU A 260 12.27 0.89 -4.45
CA GLU A 260 10.97 0.26 -4.74
C GLU A 260 11.06 -1.27 -4.64
N SER A 261 12.08 -1.90 -5.23
CA SER A 261 12.30 -3.35 -5.14
C SER A 261 12.51 -3.82 -3.71
N PHE A 262 13.29 -3.07 -2.92
CA PHE A 262 13.50 -3.34 -1.49
C PHE A 262 12.17 -3.40 -0.71
N ILE A 263 11.22 -2.52 -1.04
CA ILE A 263 9.90 -2.49 -0.42
C ILE A 263 9.10 -3.72 -0.84
N TRP A 264 9.04 -4.01 -2.16
CA TRP A 264 8.23 -5.12 -2.68
C TRP A 264 8.74 -6.51 -2.30
N GLU A 265 10.03 -6.66 -1.98
CA GLU A 265 10.58 -7.89 -1.41
C GLU A 265 10.06 -8.19 0.01
N ARG A 266 9.51 -7.19 0.71
CA ARG A 266 9.11 -7.25 2.13
C ARG A 266 7.63 -7.00 2.37
N ARG A 267 6.94 -6.45 1.39
CA ARG A 267 5.54 -6.04 1.53
C ARG A 267 4.64 -6.70 0.49
N GLN A 268 3.40 -6.88 0.88
CA GLN A 268 2.37 -7.45 0.02
C GLN A 268 1.57 -6.33 -0.64
N ARG A 269 1.21 -6.51 -1.93
CA ARG A 269 0.46 -5.49 -2.69
C ARG A 269 -0.93 -5.21 -2.11
N TYR A 270 -1.55 -6.18 -1.48
CA TYR A 270 -2.90 -6.02 -0.90
C TYR A 270 -2.94 -5.08 0.32
N ASN A 271 -1.84 -4.91 1.04
CA ASN A 271 -1.73 -4.03 2.22
C ASN A 271 -0.71 -2.91 2.04
N THR A 272 -0.20 -2.69 0.82
CA THR A 272 0.82 -1.69 0.57
C THR A 272 0.55 -0.90 -0.71
N LYS A 273 0.58 0.41 -0.59
CA LYS A 273 0.62 1.35 -1.72
C LYS A 273 1.96 2.04 -1.71
N VAL A 274 2.76 1.83 -2.76
CA VAL A 274 3.97 2.62 -2.98
C VAL A 274 3.63 3.78 -3.90
N HIS A 275 3.92 4.98 -3.44
CA HIS A 275 3.85 6.20 -4.23
C HIS A 275 5.28 6.62 -4.57
N LEU A 276 5.64 6.45 -5.84
CA LEU A 276 6.96 6.85 -6.31
C LEU A 276 7.08 8.37 -6.23
N PHE A 277 8.05 8.83 -5.46
CA PHE A 277 8.26 10.22 -5.15
C PHE A 277 9.75 10.52 -5.00
N GLU A 278 10.31 11.20 -5.99
CA GLU A 278 11.71 11.57 -6.01
C GLU A 278 11.96 12.86 -5.20
N LEU A 279 13.21 13.09 -4.80
CA LEU A 279 13.57 14.36 -4.15
C LEU A 279 13.28 15.58 -5.03
N SER A 280 13.40 15.45 -6.35
CA SER A 280 13.03 16.49 -7.31
C SER A 280 11.54 16.85 -7.25
N ASP A 281 10.67 15.87 -6.98
CA ASP A 281 9.24 16.09 -6.86
C ASP A 281 8.93 16.92 -5.63
N LEU A 282 9.64 16.71 -4.53
CA LEU A 282 9.54 17.51 -3.31
C LEU A 282 9.77 18.99 -3.60
N LYS A 283 10.78 19.33 -4.40
CA LYS A 283 11.07 20.72 -4.79
C LYS A 283 9.94 21.34 -5.61
N ASN A 284 9.35 20.57 -6.52
CA ASN A 284 8.25 21.04 -7.36
C ASN A 284 6.96 21.23 -6.56
N PHE A 285 6.67 20.31 -5.62
CA PHE A 285 5.47 20.36 -4.79
C PHE A 285 5.44 21.52 -3.81
N TYR A 286 6.61 21.88 -3.24
CA TYR A 286 6.67 22.84 -2.14
C TYR A 286 7.31 24.19 -2.51
N GLY A 287 7.64 24.41 -3.77
CA GLY A 287 8.08 25.62 -4.44
C GLY A 287 8.62 26.74 -3.55
N THR A 288 7.76 27.67 -3.13
CA THR A 288 8.13 28.82 -2.29
C THR A 288 8.66 28.45 -0.90
N PHE A 289 8.19 27.35 -0.31
CA PHE A 289 8.72 26.87 0.97
C PHE A 289 10.13 26.37 0.81
N TRP A 290 10.48 25.75 -0.30
CA TRP A 290 11.85 25.35 -0.62
C TRP A 290 12.80 26.53 -0.59
N ASP A 291 12.49 27.58 -1.33
CA ASP A 291 13.37 28.74 -1.46
C ASP A 291 13.56 29.46 -0.10
N ASN A 292 12.50 29.66 0.66
CA ASN A 292 12.56 30.23 1.99
C ASN A 292 13.39 29.36 2.96
N THR A 293 13.20 28.06 2.94
CA THR A 293 13.96 27.11 3.76
C THR A 293 15.46 27.19 3.43
N GLN A 294 15.82 27.19 2.14
CA GLN A 294 17.24 27.29 1.73
C GLN A 294 17.85 28.64 2.12
N LYS A 295 17.11 29.73 1.98
CA LYS A 295 17.56 31.07 2.38
C LYS A 295 17.83 31.15 3.88
N ILE A 296 16.95 30.61 4.71
CA ILE A 296 17.13 30.61 6.17
C ILE A 296 18.29 29.71 6.55
N ARG A 297 18.33 28.45 6.03
CA ARG A 297 19.36 27.45 6.32
C ARG A 297 20.79 27.97 6.12
N THR A 298 20.99 28.83 5.12
CA THR A 298 22.29 29.40 4.78
C THR A 298 22.56 30.76 5.44
N SER A 299 21.61 31.32 6.19
CA SER A 299 21.78 32.60 6.84
C SER A 299 22.63 32.52 8.10
N GLU A 300 23.56 33.46 8.28
CA GLU A 300 24.37 33.55 9.49
C GLU A 300 23.53 33.76 10.75
N ALA A 301 22.45 34.53 10.65
CA ALA A 301 21.57 34.82 11.75
C ALA A 301 20.95 33.54 12.33
N TRP A 302 20.49 32.64 11.47
CA TRP A 302 19.92 31.36 11.88
C TRP A 302 21.01 30.38 12.38
N LEU A 303 22.11 30.24 11.64
CA LEU A 303 23.20 29.35 11.99
C LEU A 303 23.89 29.69 13.31
N ASN A 304 23.86 30.96 13.73
CA ASN A 304 24.48 31.41 14.98
C ASN A 304 23.52 31.36 16.18
N GLN A 305 22.25 30.97 16.01
CA GLN A 305 21.32 30.81 17.13
C GLN A 305 21.76 29.73 18.11
N ALA A 306 22.38 28.65 17.60
CA ALA A 306 22.94 27.61 18.45
C ALA A 306 24.22 27.04 17.84
N GLY A 307 25.22 26.78 18.66
CA GLY A 307 26.54 26.33 18.21
C GLY A 307 26.54 25.00 17.42
N TRP A 308 25.52 24.17 17.63
CA TRP A 308 25.38 22.86 16.97
C TRP A 308 24.76 22.94 15.56
N LEU A 309 24.08 24.03 15.19
CA LEU A 309 23.30 24.15 13.95
C LEU A 309 24.17 23.99 12.70
N LYS A 310 25.37 24.59 12.66
CA LYS A 310 26.25 24.55 11.48
C LYS A 310 26.64 23.14 11.08
N ASP A 311 26.88 22.27 12.07
CA ASP A 311 27.34 20.90 11.87
C ASP A 311 26.18 19.89 11.85
N SER A 312 24.97 20.37 12.06
CA SER A 312 23.76 19.54 12.05
C SER A 312 23.30 19.18 10.64
N PRO A 313 22.50 18.12 10.47
CA PRO A 313 21.81 17.84 9.21
C PRO A 313 20.92 19.00 8.76
N GLN A 314 20.33 19.73 9.69
CA GLN A 314 19.47 20.89 9.42
C GLN A 314 20.25 22.03 8.73
N GLY A 315 21.47 22.30 9.19
CA GLY A 315 22.33 23.34 8.62
C GLY A 315 23.11 22.89 7.38
N SER A 316 23.57 21.64 7.36
CA SER A 316 24.49 21.12 6.35
C SER A 316 23.79 20.51 5.13
N LEU A 317 22.60 19.91 5.27
CA LEU A 317 21.94 19.18 4.19
C LEU A 317 20.79 19.97 3.56
N GLU A 318 20.85 20.13 2.25
CA GLU A 318 19.85 20.83 1.45
C GLU A 318 18.44 20.23 1.58
N TRP A 319 18.35 18.90 1.62
CA TRP A 319 17.09 18.16 1.61
C TRP A 319 16.48 17.87 2.98
N TYR A 320 17.25 18.02 4.06
CA TYR A 320 16.80 17.58 5.38
C TYR A 320 15.53 18.33 5.84
N ASN A 321 15.59 19.66 5.92
CA ASN A 321 14.44 20.45 6.38
C ASN A 321 13.22 20.32 5.44
N PRO A 322 13.37 20.39 4.10
CA PRO A 322 12.25 20.16 3.19
C PRO A 322 11.56 18.80 3.39
N ILE A 323 12.31 17.71 3.57
CA ILE A 323 11.73 16.38 3.80
C ILE A 323 10.94 16.35 5.10
N VAL A 324 11.55 16.75 6.22
CA VAL A 324 10.88 16.65 7.52
C VAL A 324 9.66 17.57 7.61
N MET A 325 9.73 18.78 7.04
CA MET A 325 8.60 19.72 7.01
C MET A 325 7.47 19.27 6.06
N SER A 326 7.73 18.35 5.16
CA SER A 326 6.73 17.86 4.20
C SER A 326 5.86 16.72 4.73
N LYS A 327 6.21 16.13 5.86
CA LYS A 327 5.53 14.96 6.42
C LYS A 327 4.01 15.15 6.60
N MET A 328 3.57 16.33 7.08
CA MET A 328 2.14 16.64 7.22
C MET A 328 1.43 16.68 5.86
N GLY A 329 2.04 17.30 4.86
CA GLY A 329 1.51 17.32 3.50
C GLY A 329 1.46 15.91 2.89
N MET A 330 2.49 15.10 3.07
CA MET A 330 2.51 13.70 2.62
C MET A 330 1.43 12.87 3.32
N LEU A 331 1.22 13.08 4.63
CA LEU A 331 0.13 12.41 5.35
C LEU A 331 -1.24 12.81 4.77
N HIS A 332 -1.43 14.09 4.45
CA HIS A 332 -2.65 14.56 3.81
C HIS A 332 -2.82 14.01 2.39
N ASP A 333 -1.76 13.98 1.58
CA ASP A 333 -1.80 13.39 0.23
C ASP A 333 -2.12 11.89 0.30
N ALA A 334 -1.57 11.19 1.30
CA ALA A 334 -1.95 9.80 1.55
C ALA A 334 -3.45 9.64 1.87
N CYS A 335 -4.09 10.60 2.57
CA CYS A 335 -5.55 10.56 2.80
C CYS A 335 -6.35 10.63 1.49
N ILE A 336 -5.89 11.45 0.53
CA ILE A 336 -6.55 11.63 -0.77
C ILE A 336 -6.40 10.37 -1.63
N HIS A 337 -5.20 9.77 -1.61
CA HIS A 337 -4.82 8.66 -2.48
C HIS A 337 -4.88 7.28 -1.80
N ASN A 338 -5.44 7.20 -0.58
CA ASN A 338 -5.56 5.96 0.19
C ASN A 338 -6.55 4.99 -0.46
N THR A 339 -6.03 3.85 -0.89
CA THR A 339 -6.82 2.79 -1.53
C THR A 339 -7.39 1.76 -0.54
N PHE A 340 -7.01 1.84 0.76
CA PHE A 340 -7.40 0.86 1.78
C PHE A 340 -8.73 1.19 2.46
N ASN A 341 -9.34 2.31 2.10
CA ASN A 341 -10.60 2.81 2.66
C ASN A 341 -10.64 2.92 4.21
N THR A 342 -9.47 3.04 4.85
CA THR A 342 -9.36 3.30 6.29
C THR A 342 -9.67 4.75 6.59
N ASN A 343 -10.26 5.02 7.76
CA ASN A 343 -10.57 6.38 8.19
C ASN A 343 -9.41 7.05 8.92
N ASN A 344 -8.54 6.26 9.54
CA ASN A 344 -7.42 6.76 10.32
C ASN A 344 -6.10 6.56 9.57
N LEU A 345 -5.26 7.59 9.53
CA LEU A 345 -3.92 7.52 8.99
C LEU A 345 -2.91 8.07 9.99
N VAL A 346 -1.75 7.44 10.07
CA VAL A 346 -0.67 7.83 10.98
C VAL A 346 0.64 7.84 10.23
N TRP A 347 1.34 8.98 10.28
CA TRP A 347 2.73 9.05 9.88
C TRP A 347 3.61 8.29 10.86
N VAL A 348 4.51 7.48 10.32
CA VAL A 348 5.53 6.72 11.07
C VAL A 348 6.86 6.90 10.37
N ASP A 349 7.85 7.49 11.04
CA ASP A 349 9.18 7.63 10.44
C ASP A 349 9.80 6.26 10.12
N ALA A 350 10.38 6.11 8.94
CA ALA A 350 11.09 4.90 8.53
C ALA A 350 12.20 4.47 9.52
N GLY A 351 12.75 5.44 10.26
CA GLY A 351 13.76 5.21 11.30
C GLY A 351 13.19 5.02 12.72
N LEU A 352 11.87 4.93 12.91
CA LEU A 352 11.25 4.89 14.24
C LEU A 352 11.75 3.70 15.08
N THR A 353 11.98 2.55 14.45
CA THR A 353 12.47 1.33 15.11
C THR A 353 13.89 1.46 15.70
N ASN A 354 14.61 2.55 15.38
CA ASN A 354 15.86 2.90 16.04
C ASN A 354 15.67 3.54 17.44
N THR A 355 14.49 4.12 17.69
CA THR A 355 14.19 4.85 18.94
C THR A 355 13.16 4.14 19.81
N ILE A 356 12.32 3.31 19.23
CA ILE A 356 11.29 2.52 19.91
C ILE A 356 11.64 1.04 19.76
N ASN A 357 11.46 0.27 20.84
CA ASN A 357 11.65 -1.18 20.78
C ASN A 357 10.59 -1.82 19.87
N TYR A 358 11.02 -2.29 18.72
CA TYR A 358 10.18 -2.93 17.71
C TYR A 358 9.39 -4.13 18.26
N ASN A 359 10.04 -4.99 19.06
CA ASN A 359 9.37 -6.16 19.64
C ASN A 359 8.22 -5.73 20.57
N LEU A 360 8.41 -4.67 21.35
CA LEU A 360 7.37 -4.14 22.21
C LEU A 360 6.16 -3.63 21.40
N MET A 361 6.39 -3.02 20.26
CA MET A 361 5.30 -2.55 19.39
C MET A 361 4.42 -3.72 18.89
N ILE A 362 5.03 -4.85 18.57
CA ILE A 362 4.32 -6.06 18.12
C ILE A 362 3.66 -6.78 19.31
N GLU A 363 4.41 -7.04 20.38
CA GLU A 363 3.93 -7.79 21.56
C GLU A 363 2.76 -7.09 22.28
N THR A 364 2.71 -5.76 22.24
CA THR A 364 1.66 -4.97 22.93
C THR A 364 0.46 -4.64 22.07
N ASP A 365 0.42 -5.09 20.82
CA ASP A 365 -0.62 -4.71 19.85
C ASP A 365 -0.77 -3.17 19.77
N PHE A 366 0.38 -2.52 19.64
CA PHE A 366 0.50 -1.06 19.74
C PHE A 366 -0.42 -0.32 18.78
N PHE A 367 -0.44 -0.72 17.51
CA PHE A 367 -1.22 -0.02 16.49
C PHE A 367 -2.73 -0.19 16.65
N THR A 368 -3.20 -1.35 17.14
CA THR A 368 -4.61 -1.53 17.50
C THR A 368 -5.02 -0.60 18.64
N LYS A 369 -4.15 -0.43 19.63
CA LYS A 369 -4.41 0.47 20.76
C LYS A 369 -4.31 1.94 20.37
N LEU A 370 -3.41 2.27 19.42
CA LEU A 370 -3.17 3.63 18.95
C LEU A 370 -4.44 4.27 18.38
N ILE A 371 -5.30 3.50 17.71
CA ILE A 371 -6.55 3.98 17.12
C ILE A 371 -7.43 4.72 18.15
N ASN A 372 -7.42 4.27 19.40
CA ASN A 372 -8.22 4.89 20.48
C ASN A 372 -7.76 6.32 20.83
N TYR A 373 -6.62 6.76 20.32
CA TYR A 373 -6.02 8.08 20.56
C TYR A 373 -6.00 8.97 19.33
N LEU A 374 -6.56 8.52 18.19
CA LEU A 374 -6.51 9.23 16.91
C LEU A 374 -7.70 10.19 16.67
N ASP A 375 -8.59 10.35 17.64
CA ASP A 375 -9.71 11.27 17.56
C ASP A 375 -9.53 12.43 18.56
N PRO A 376 -9.45 13.68 18.10
CA PRO A 376 -9.46 14.10 16.70
C PRO A 376 -8.10 13.95 15.99
N PHE A 377 -6.97 14.29 16.65
CA PHE A 377 -5.62 14.22 16.10
C PHE A 377 -4.58 13.99 17.18
N LEU A 378 -3.63 13.10 16.92
CA LEU A 378 -2.57 12.74 17.85
C LEU A 378 -1.26 13.45 17.52
N PHE A 379 -0.71 14.17 18.50
CA PHE A 379 0.69 14.53 18.57
C PHE A 379 1.35 13.83 19.77
N VAL A 380 2.45 13.14 19.54
CA VAL A 380 3.28 12.63 20.66
C VAL A 380 4.15 13.77 21.15
N GLN A 381 4.07 14.08 22.41
CA GLN A 381 4.78 15.21 23.02
C GLN A 381 5.64 14.76 24.22
N TYR A 382 6.67 15.55 24.52
CA TYR A 382 7.49 15.39 25.71
C TYR A 382 7.74 16.76 26.37
N PRO A 383 7.92 16.81 27.70
CA PRO A 383 8.24 18.04 28.40
C PRO A 383 9.64 18.53 27.97
N TYR A 384 9.73 19.78 27.59
CA TYR A 384 11.00 20.39 27.21
C TYR A 384 11.44 21.37 28.29
N PRO A 385 12.44 21.00 29.13
CA PRO A 385 12.87 21.84 30.24
C PRO A 385 13.73 23.00 29.73
N TYR A 386 13.10 24.01 29.16
CA TYR A 386 13.75 25.22 28.64
C TYR A 386 14.75 25.82 29.63
N TYR A 387 14.38 25.88 30.92
CA TYR A 387 15.21 26.47 31.96
C TYR A 387 16.46 25.68 32.35
N SER A 388 16.52 24.40 32.02
CA SER A 388 17.67 23.55 32.35
C SER A 388 18.79 23.58 31.30
N GLN A 389 18.52 24.09 30.09
CA GLN A 389 19.48 24.04 28.98
C GLN A 389 20.10 25.38 28.60
N GLY A 390 19.57 26.51 29.07
CA GLY A 390 20.10 27.84 28.77
C GLY A 390 20.10 28.22 27.29
N VAL A 391 19.33 27.50 26.49
CA VAL A 391 19.30 27.61 25.02
C VAL A 391 18.03 28.32 24.60
N GLY A 392 18.18 29.41 23.85
CA GLY A 392 17.05 30.20 23.34
C GLY A 392 16.38 29.62 22.10
N GLU A 393 16.43 28.30 21.89
CA GLU A 393 15.90 27.66 20.67
C GLU A 393 15.37 26.24 20.92
N VAL A 394 14.52 25.77 20.01
CA VAL A 394 14.01 24.40 19.94
C VAL A 394 14.20 23.86 18.54
N HIS A 395 15.07 22.90 18.35
CA HIS A 395 15.36 22.30 17.06
C HIS A 395 15.74 23.35 15.96
N GLY A 396 16.44 24.42 16.37
CA GLY A 396 16.81 25.53 15.51
C GLY A 396 15.74 26.64 15.41
N PHE A 397 14.58 26.48 16.03
CA PHE A 397 13.56 27.52 16.10
C PHE A 397 13.78 28.43 17.32
N ASN A 398 13.76 29.74 17.12
CA ASN A 398 13.86 30.69 18.22
C ASN A 398 12.72 30.48 19.23
N TRP A 399 13.06 30.36 20.54
CA TRP A 399 12.11 30.04 21.60
C TRP A 399 11.07 31.13 21.84
N GLU A 400 11.48 32.40 21.84
CA GLU A 400 10.55 33.53 22.06
C GLU A 400 9.54 33.58 20.94
N GLU A 401 9.99 33.40 19.73
CA GLU A 401 9.13 33.41 18.55
C GLU A 401 8.20 32.19 18.49
N LEU A 402 8.70 30.99 18.88
CA LEU A 402 7.87 29.79 19.05
C LEU A 402 6.69 30.05 20.00
N ASN A 403 6.98 30.65 21.15
CA ASN A 403 5.97 31.01 22.16
C ASN A 403 5.00 32.08 21.63
N ARG A 404 5.52 33.08 20.96
CA ARG A 404 4.68 34.13 20.33
C ARG A 404 3.70 33.56 19.31
N MET A 405 4.18 32.67 18.44
CA MET A 405 3.37 32.00 17.42
C MET A 405 2.36 31.02 18.03
N GLY A 406 2.72 30.35 19.10
CA GLY A 406 1.82 29.47 19.86
C GLY A 406 0.78 30.19 20.70
N GLY A 407 0.98 31.50 20.95
CA GLY A 407 0.07 32.29 21.79
C GLY A 407 0.27 32.10 23.28
N GLY A 408 1.36 31.50 23.73
CA GLY A 408 1.69 31.23 25.14
C GLY A 408 3.01 30.48 25.31
N VAL A 409 3.36 30.15 26.53
CA VAL A 409 4.58 29.38 26.81
C VAL A 409 4.38 27.92 26.44
N ILE A 410 5.15 27.45 25.46
CA ILE A 410 5.12 26.07 24.98
C ILE A 410 6.09 25.24 25.85
N GLU A 411 5.56 24.44 26.75
CA GLU A 411 6.35 23.58 27.64
C GLU A 411 6.51 22.15 27.11
N TRP A 412 5.68 21.76 26.15
CA TRP A 412 5.67 20.42 25.54
C TRP A 412 6.00 20.50 24.07
N ILE A 413 7.00 19.75 23.67
CA ILE A 413 7.47 19.72 22.28
C ILE A 413 6.96 18.45 21.61
N SER A 414 6.35 18.62 20.45
CA SER A 414 5.84 17.54 19.62
C SER A 414 6.95 16.77 18.93
N ARG A 415 6.77 15.47 18.73
CA ARG A 415 7.68 14.60 17.98
C ARG A 415 7.16 14.38 16.56
N GLY A 416 8.07 14.49 15.61
CA GLY A 416 7.77 14.27 14.19
C GLY A 416 7.82 12.81 13.73
N GLY A 417 8.17 11.88 14.62
CA GLY A 417 8.33 10.46 14.27
C GLY A 417 7.02 9.66 14.24
N LEU A 418 5.98 10.13 14.93
CA LEU A 418 4.65 9.51 14.96
C LEU A 418 3.59 10.57 15.25
N PHE A 419 2.64 10.73 14.35
CA PHE A 419 1.49 11.63 14.47
C PHE A 419 0.41 11.27 13.44
N GLY A 420 -0.84 11.64 13.69
CA GLY A 420 -1.94 11.37 12.75
C GLY A 420 -3.31 11.47 13.39
N GLY A 421 -4.33 11.04 12.66
CA GLY A 421 -5.71 11.15 13.11
C GLY A 421 -6.70 10.62 12.08
N SER A 422 -7.98 11.00 12.24
CA SER A 422 -8.98 10.76 11.23
C SER A 422 -8.70 11.61 9.97
N LYS A 423 -9.23 11.18 8.81
CA LYS A 423 -9.08 11.92 7.53
C LYS A 423 -9.49 13.38 7.66
N ASP A 424 -10.60 13.68 8.35
CA ASP A 424 -11.10 15.03 8.53
C ASP A 424 -10.16 15.84 9.42
N ALA A 425 -9.69 15.27 10.52
CA ALA A 425 -8.73 15.92 11.41
C ALA A 425 -7.37 16.16 10.72
N ILE A 426 -6.89 15.24 9.90
CA ILE A 426 -5.67 15.42 9.10
C ILE A 426 -5.83 16.57 8.11
N LYS A 427 -6.97 16.69 7.44
CA LYS A 427 -7.25 17.78 6.50
C LYS A 427 -7.22 19.14 7.20
N GLU A 428 -7.82 19.23 8.36
CA GLU A 428 -7.84 20.45 9.17
C GLU A 428 -6.44 20.79 9.70
N ALA A 429 -5.75 19.83 10.34
CA ALA A 429 -4.39 19.99 10.85
C ALA A 429 -3.40 20.37 9.73
N ASN A 430 -3.54 19.81 8.53
CA ASN A 430 -2.72 20.17 7.38
C ASN A 430 -2.91 21.64 6.98
N SER A 431 -4.14 22.15 7.00
CA SER A 431 -4.40 23.57 6.70
C SER A 431 -3.71 24.50 7.72
N TYR A 432 -3.86 24.21 9.01
CA TYR A 432 -3.19 24.98 10.06
C TYR A 432 -1.66 24.88 9.98
N TYR A 433 -1.16 23.69 9.66
CA TYR A 433 0.27 23.45 9.52
C TYR A 433 0.91 24.33 8.44
N TRP A 434 0.34 24.36 7.25
CA TRP A 434 0.87 25.18 6.16
C TRP A 434 0.78 26.67 6.45
N HIS A 435 -0.24 27.14 7.14
CA HIS A 435 -0.32 28.53 7.59
C HIS A 435 0.81 28.87 8.58
N ALA A 436 0.98 28.06 9.63
CA ALA A 436 2.02 28.29 10.63
C ALA A 436 3.43 28.19 10.03
N LEU A 437 3.66 27.22 9.13
CA LEU A 437 4.93 27.08 8.42
C LEU A 437 5.22 28.28 7.51
N ASN A 438 4.23 28.73 6.74
CA ASN A 438 4.37 29.90 5.89
C ASN A 438 4.72 31.15 6.72
N ASP A 439 4.01 31.40 7.82
CA ASP A 439 4.23 32.54 8.69
C ASP A 439 5.63 32.51 9.29
N SER A 440 6.09 31.35 9.77
CA SER A 440 7.42 31.19 10.35
C SER A 440 8.53 31.42 9.32
N LEU A 441 8.46 30.77 8.16
CA LEU A 441 9.48 30.88 7.12
C LEU A 441 9.51 32.30 6.51
N SER A 442 8.36 32.94 6.33
CA SER A 442 8.26 34.33 5.82
C SER A 442 8.84 35.34 6.81
N ALA A 443 8.74 35.05 8.11
CA ALA A 443 9.35 35.88 9.17
C ALA A 443 10.86 35.55 9.38
N GLY A 444 11.41 34.55 8.68
CA GLY A 444 12.82 34.17 8.79
C GLY A 444 13.13 33.20 9.91
N TYR A 445 12.11 32.56 10.50
CA TYR A 445 12.29 31.57 11.56
C TYR A 445 12.06 30.16 11.02
N MET A 446 12.92 29.24 11.44
CA MET A 446 12.87 27.84 11.02
C MET A 446 13.36 26.91 12.12
N GLY A 447 12.68 25.82 12.29
CA GLY A 447 13.10 24.64 13.03
C GLY A 447 12.88 23.40 12.16
N THR A 448 12.40 22.33 12.77
CA THR A 448 11.87 21.17 12.06
C THR A 448 10.34 21.17 12.08
N GLU A 449 9.72 20.14 11.52
CA GLU A 449 8.27 19.91 11.66
C GLU A 449 7.83 19.89 13.11
N GLU A 450 8.68 19.41 14.03
CA GLU A 450 8.41 19.31 15.46
C GLU A 450 8.12 20.67 16.08
N SER A 451 8.81 21.72 15.64
CA SER A 451 8.55 23.09 16.09
C SER A 451 7.17 23.58 15.67
N VAL A 452 6.78 23.35 14.42
CA VAL A 452 5.46 23.73 13.89
C VAL A 452 4.35 22.92 14.56
N PHE A 453 4.53 21.61 14.74
CA PHE A 453 3.60 20.74 15.48
C PHE A 453 3.40 21.21 16.92
N SER A 454 4.45 21.68 17.58
CA SER A 454 4.35 22.23 18.92
C SER A 454 3.52 23.51 19.01
N ILE A 455 3.66 24.37 18.02
CA ILE A 455 2.79 25.55 17.85
C ILE A 455 1.33 25.13 17.70
N LEU A 456 1.06 24.15 16.83
CA LEU A 456 -0.30 23.70 16.57
C LEU A 456 -0.93 23.04 17.79
N ALA A 457 -0.22 22.08 18.42
CA ALA A 457 -0.71 21.35 19.57
C ALA A 457 -0.97 22.26 20.80
N HIS A 458 -0.26 23.40 20.90
CA HIS A 458 -0.49 24.38 21.96
C HIS A 458 -1.67 25.30 21.63
N LYS A 459 -1.82 25.68 20.38
CA LYS A 459 -2.82 26.65 19.91
C LYS A 459 -4.21 26.03 19.66
N TYR A 460 -4.23 24.75 19.31
CA TYR A 460 -5.44 23.99 19.00
C TYR A 460 -5.42 22.66 19.77
N PRO A 461 -5.61 22.71 21.09
CA PRO A 461 -5.51 21.56 22.00
C PRO A 461 -6.64 20.53 21.78
#